data_1489444d3826aebcb10fddc87b433aec
#
_entry.id   1489444d3826aebcb10fddc87b433aec
#
_cell.length_a   1.000
_cell.length_b   1.000
_cell.length_c   1.000
_cell.angle_alpha   90.00
_cell.angle_beta   90.00
_cell.angle_gamma   90.00
#
_symmetry.space_group_name_H-M   'P 1'
#
loop_
_entity.id
_entity.type
_entity.pdbx_description
1 polymer ?
#
loop_
_entity_poly.entity_id
_entity_poly.type
_entity_poly.pdbx_seq_one_letter_code
_entity_poly.pdbx_strand_id
1 'polypeptide(L)'
;MQQFRGNITRMLSYRRFIMTRTIENSFLKISVSDHGAELTSIYDKTNDREILWQADPAYWKRHAPVLFPNVGRNYKDIWRLNGKEYPSSQHGFARDSDFICTDITDTSLSFVLKSSEETLNVYPFAFALKITYTLKEHDLDVCWEVVNNDSETMYFTIGGHPAFRVPVREGESQSDYRLAFEGLDVLTYLLIDTSAGTVIADEPHTLSLENGTCSIAPHMFDKDALVFDNGQIQKAGILFPDGTPYLTLTSEGFPNFGIWSVPGAPFVCLEPWMGRCDDCGFEKPLSEKANINVLKPDEEFIKSYQITVH
;
A
#
# COMPACT_ATOMS: atom_id res chain seq x y z
N MET A 1 -45.13 -44.35 -17.30
CA MET A 1 -45.00 -43.48 -16.14
C MET A 1 -43.69 -43.77 -15.45
N GLN A 2 -42.66 -42.99 -15.74
CA GLN A 2 -41.41 -43.01 -14.99
C GLN A 2 -41.11 -41.57 -14.62
N GLN A 3 -41.10 -41.32 -13.32
CA GLN A 3 -40.81 -40.00 -12.73
C GLN A 3 -39.28 -39.77 -12.78
N PHE A 4 -38.86 -38.72 -13.47
CA PHE A 4 -37.53 -38.15 -13.33
C PHE A 4 -37.51 -37.27 -12.05
N ARG A 5 -36.83 -37.74 -11.00
CA ARG A 5 -36.46 -36.92 -9.86
C ARG A 5 -35.14 -36.18 -10.20
N GLY A 6 -35.24 -34.91 -10.57
CA GLY A 6 -34.08 -34.03 -10.67
C GLY A 6 -33.59 -33.62 -9.28
N ASN A 7 -32.40 -34.06 -8.91
CA ASN A 7 -31.68 -33.54 -7.74
C ASN A 7 -31.17 -32.12 -8.05
N ILE A 8 -31.85 -31.13 -7.54
CA ILE A 8 -31.34 -29.74 -7.51
C ILE A 8 -30.38 -29.68 -6.32
N THR A 9 -29.10 -29.85 -6.62
CA THR A 9 -28.03 -29.53 -5.66
C THR A 9 -28.01 -28.00 -5.46
N ARG A 10 -28.60 -27.55 -4.37
CA ARG A 10 -28.55 -26.14 -3.94
C ARG A 10 -27.10 -25.84 -3.59
N MET A 11 -26.38 -25.19 -4.48
CA MET A 11 -25.11 -24.53 -4.16
C MET A 11 -25.42 -23.41 -3.18
N LEU A 12 -25.23 -23.68 -1.90
CA LEU A 12 -25.19 -22.65 -0.87
C LEU A 12 -23.94 -21.84 -1.10
N SER A 13 -24.07 -20.68 -1.75
CA SER A 13 -23.04 -19.66 -1.73
C SER A 13 -22.92 -19.18 -0.28
N TYR A 14 -21.92 -19.67 0.44
CA TYR A 14 -21.52 -19.06 1.70
C TYR A 14 -21.01 -17.65 1.36
N ARG A 15 -21.85 -16.64 1.56
CA ARG A 15 -21.36 -15.27 1.67
C ARG A 15 -20.44 -15.26 2.89
N ARG A 16 -19.14 -15.28 2.66
CA ARG A 16 -18.15 -15.03 3.71
C ARG A 16 -18.42 -13.62 4.19
N PHE A 17 -18.79 -13.46 5.47
CA PHE A 17 -18.90 -12.15 6.08
C PHE A 17 -17.47 -11.60 6.18
N ILE A 18 -17.20 -10.48 5.54
CA ILE A 18 -15.98 -9.72 5.75
C ILE A 18 -15.95 -9.33 7.23
N MET A 19 -14.92 -9.78 7.94
CA MET A 19 -14.75 -9.50 9.37
C MET A 19 -13.68 -8.42 9.55
N THR A 20 -13.90 -7.54 10.50
CA THR A 20 -12.90 -6.60 10.97
C THR A 20 -12.35 -7.09 12.29
N ARG A 21 -11.03 -7.15 12.41
CA ARG A 21 -10.29 -7.55 13.61
C ARG A 21 -9.73 -6.31 14.28
N THR A 22 -9.72 -6.31 15.59
CA THR A 22 -9.23 -5.15 16.37
C THR A 22 -8.26 -5.63 17.43
N ILE A 23 -7.15 -4.92 17.58
CA ILE A 23 -6.20 -5.07 18.67
C ILE A 23 -5.90 -3.70 19.26
N GLU A 24 -5.47 -3.64 20.51
CA GLU A 24 -5.12 -2.40 21.17
C GLU A 24 -4.05 -2.57 22.24
N ASN A 25 -3.32 -1.50 22.50
CA ASN A 25 -2.49 -1.33 23.68
C ASN A 25 -2.96 -0.11 24.50
N SER A 26 -2.13 0.40 25.39
CA SER A 26 -2.47 1.58 26.19
C SER A 26 -2.60 2.88 25.37
N PHE A 27 -1.99 2.95 24.20
CA PHE A 27 -1.84 4.15 23.37
C PHE A 27 -2.67 4.11 22.08
N LEU A 28 -2.64 2.98 21.38
CA LEU A 28 -3.25 2.83 20.07
C LEU A 28 -4.28 1.69 20.07
N LYS A 29 -5.30 1.86 19.22
CA LYS A 29 -6.23 0.82 18.82
C LYS A 29 -6.25 0.78 17.30
N ILE A 30 -6.06 -0.39 16.71
CA ILE A 30 -6.15 -0.56 15.25
C ILE A 30 -7.24 -1.54 14.87
N SER A 31 -7.79 -1.35 13.68
CA SER A 31 -8.74 -2.29 13.07
C SER A 31 -8.24 -2.68 11.68
N VAL A 32 -8.35 -3.97 11.37
CA VAL A 32 -7.93 -4.55 10.08
C VAL A 32 -9.06 -5.41 9.53
N SER A 33 -9.41 -5.20 8.25
CA SER A 33 -10.40 -6.01 7.54
C SER A 33 -9.79 -7.31 7.03
N ASP A 34 -10.50 -8.43 7.09
CA ASP A 34 -10.09 -9.67 6.41
C ASP A 34 -9.99 -9.47 4.88
N HIS A 35 -10.80 -8.57 4.30
CA HIS A 35 -10.72 -8.18 2.89
C HIS A 35 -9.56 -7.25 2.65
N GLY A 36 -8.62 -7.65 1.81
CA GLY A 36 -7.37 -6.94 1.53
C GLY A 36 -6.34 -7.02 2.65
N ALA A 37 -6.64 -7.69 3.78
CA ALA A 37 -5.94 -7.48 5.06
C ALA A 37 -5.75 -5.98 5.32
N GLU A 38 -6.72 -5.15 4.91
CA GLU A 38 -6.60 -3.70 4.88
C GLU A 38 -6.71 -3.12 6.29
N LEU A 39 -5.72 -2.33 6.69
CA LEU A 39 -5.77 -1.50 7.89
C LEU A 39 -6.84 -0.42 7.68
N THR A 40 -7.88 -0.40 8.52
CA THR A 40 -9.06 0.46 8.36
C THR A 40 -9.19 1.55 9.43
N SER A 41 -8.41 1.44 10.53
CA SER A 41 -8.39 2.43 11.60
C SER A 41 -7.05 2.40 12.33
N ILE A 42 -6.54 3.57 12.67
CA ILE A 42 -5.51 3.80 13.69
C ILE A 42 -6.07 4.85 14.64
N TYR A 43 -6.54 4.44 15.79
CA TYR A 43 -7.13 5.34 16.77
C TYR A 43 -6.11 5.65 17.88
N ASP A 44 -5.74 6.92 18.00
CA ASP A 44 -4.89 7.47 19.06
C ASP A 44 -5.74 7.66 20.33
N LYS A 45 -5.57 6.77 21.29
CA LYS A 45 -6.29 6.79 22.58
C LYS A 45 -5.87 7.95 23.48
N THR A 46 -4.65 8.47 23.28
CA THR A 46 -4.11 9.58 24.09
C THR A 46 -4.77 10.91 23.74
N ASN A 47 -4.95 11.14 22.44
CA ASN A 47 -5.51 12.40 21.93
C ASN A 47 -6.96 12.26 21.44
N ASP A 48 -7.60 11.10 21.65
CA ASP A 48 -9.00 10.80 21.30
C ASP A 48 -9.30 11.13 19.82
N ARG A 49 -8.48 10.60 18.89
CA ARG A 49 -8.58 10.93 17.47
C ARG A 49 -8.31 9.76 16.55
N GLU A 50 -9.02 9.73 15.42
CA GLU A 50 -8.72 8.81 14.30
C GLU A 50 -7.60 9.41 13.43
N ILE A 51 -6.57 8.63 13.18
CA ILE A 51 -5.39 9.00 12.39
C ILE A 51 -5.57 8.63 10.92
N LEU A 52 -6.19 7.47 10.66
CA LEU A 52 -6.34 6.96 9.31
C LEU A 52 -7.57 7.59 8.63
N TRP A 53 -7.47 7.81 7.33
CA TRP A 53 -8.58 8.21 6.48
C TRP A 53 -9.72 7.18 6.53
N GLN A 54 -10.97 7.64 6.60
CA GLN A 54 -12.13 6.78 6.82
C GLN A 54 -12.92 6.47 5.54
N ALA A 55 -12.23 6.44 4.41
CA ALA A 55 -12.72 5.94 3.12
C ALA A 55 -14.03 6.57 2.63
N ASP A 56 -14.23 7.89 2.83
CA ASP A 56 -15.39 8.58 2.28
C ASP A 56 -15.40 8.44 0.74
N PRO A 57 -16.45 7.81 0.17
CA PRO A 57 -16.52 7.56 -1.26
C PRO A 57 -16.65 8.83 -2.12
N ALA A 58 -16.93 10.00 -1.51
CA ALA A 58 -16.89 11.29 -2.19
C ALA A 58 -15.48 11.65 -2.67
N TYR A 59 -14.43 11.10 -2.05
CA TYR A 59 -13.04 11.30 -2.41
C TYR A 59 -12.36 10.00 -2.81
N TRP A 60 -12.13 9.10 -1.83
CA TRP A 60 -11.44 7.84 -2.05
C TRP A 60 -11.91 6.76 -1.07
N LYS A 61 -12.42 5.65 -1.60
CA LYS A 61 -13.14 4.60 -0.85
C LYS A 61 -12.24 3.50 -0.26
N ARG A 62 -10.97 3.76 -0.02
CA ARG A 62 -10.01 2.86 0.65
C ARG A 62 -9.34 3.58 1.79
N HIS A 63 -8.70 2.82 2.70
CA HIS A 63 -8.01 3.35 3.88
C HIS A 63 -6.48 3.22 3.75
N ALA A 64 -5.99 1.98 3.64
CA ALA A 64 -4.57 1.64 3.56
C ALA A 64 -4.35 0.32 2.81
N PRO A 65 -4.69 0.24 1.52
CA PRO A 65 -4.61 -1.01 0.77
C PRO A 65 -3.16 -1.49 0.63
N VAL A 66 -2.98 -2.82 0.63
CA VAL A 66 -1.71 -3.46 0.28
C VAL A 66 -1.65 -3.65 -1.23
N LEU A 67 -0.54 -3.27 -1.82
CA LEU A 67 -0.27 -3.29 -3.25
C LEU A 67 0.56 -4.53 -3.57
N PHE A 68 -0.07 -5.57 -4.13
CA PHE A 68 0.60 -6.82 -4.52
C PHE A 68 -0.24 -7.58 -5.57
N PRO A 69 0.40 -8.19 -6.57
CA PRO A 69 1.84 -8.36 -6.79
C PRO A 69 2.48 -7.22 -7.57
N ASN A 70 1.78 -6.09 -7.76
CA ASN A 70 2.37 -4.89 -8.36
C ASN A 70 1.94 -3.61 -7.66
N VAL A 71 2.87 -2.66 -7.60
CA VAL A 71 2.65 -1.27 -7.22
C VAL A 71 2.32 -0.49 -8.49
N GLY A 72 1.25 0.31 -8.47
CA GLY A 72 0.81 1.09 -9.62
C GLY A 72 0.34 0.22 -10.79
N ARG A 73 0.55 0.67 -12.02
CA ARG A 73 0.22 -0.06 -13.26
C ARG A 73 1.46 -0.64 -13.93
N ASN A 74 1.29 -1.76 -14.60
CA ASN A 74 2.20 -2.21 -15.63
C ASN A 74 1.78 -1.56 -16.95
N TYR A 75 2.74 -1.28 -17.84
CA TYR A 75 2.48 -0.64 -19.12
C TYR A 75 1.49 -1.46 -19.98
N LYS A 76 0.44 -0.81 -20.43
CA LYS A 76 -0.71 -1.45 -21.13
C LYS A 76 -1.49 -2.47 -20.27
N ASP A 77 -1.35 -2.43 -18.95
CA ASP A 77 -1.94 -3.39 -18.01
C ASP A 77 -1.56 -4.86 -18.31
N ILE A 78 -0.29 -5.10 -18.67
CA ILE A 78 0.22 -6.41 -19.09
C ILE A 78 1.52 -6.75 -18.35
N TRP A 79 1.60 -7.99 -17.82
CA TRP A 79 2.86 -8.63 -17.43
C TRP A 79 3.47 -9.33 -18.65
N ARG A 80 4.79 -9.22 -18.79
CA ARG A 80 5.53 -9.99 -19.82
C ARG A 80 6.49 -10.95 -19.15
N LEU A 81 6.22 -12.24 -19.26
CA LEU A 81 6.98 -13.29 -18.60
C LEU A 81 7.17 -14.46 -19.56
N ASN A 82 8.43 -14.88 -19.79
CA ASN A 82 8.80 -16.04 -20.62
C ASN A 82 8.12 -16.05 -22.00
N GLY A 83 8.04 -14.86 -22.65
CA GLY A 83 7.42 -14.70 -23.97
C GLY A 83 5.89 -14.76 -23.98
N LYS A 84 5.24 -14.79 -22.81
CA LYS A 84 3.78 -14.72 -22.67
C LYS A 84 3.37 -13.39 -22.04
N GLU A 85 2.16 -12.97 -22.36
CA GLU A 85 1.51 -11.81 -21.78
C GLU A 85 0.37 -12.26 -20.87
N TYR A 86 0.27 -11.59 -19.70
CA TYR A 86 -0.77 -11.83 -18.70
C TYR A 86 -1.43 -10.50 -18.35
N PRO A 87 -2.75 -10.45 -18.16
CA PRO A 87 -3.42 -9.23 -17.74
C PRO A 87 -2.99 -8.84 -16.33
N SER A 88 -2.84 -7.55 -16.10
CA SER A 88 -2.61 -7.00 -14.77
C SER A 88 -3.61 -5.87 -14.45
N SER A 89 -3.77 -5.57 -13.17
CA SER A 89 -4.59 -4.46 -12.70
C SER A 89 -3.74 -3.47 -11.91
N GLN A 90 -4.20 -2.23 -11.84
CA GLN A 90 -3.55 -1.22 -10.97
C GLN A 90 -3.48 -1.73 -9.53
N HIS A 91 -2.28 -1.75 -8.96
CA HIS A 91 -1.98 -2.19 -7.60
C HIS A 91 -2.21 -3.69 -7.33
N GLY A 92 -2.39 -4.49 -8.36
CA GLY A 92 -2.60 -5.93 -8.25
C GLY A 92 -3.95 -6.30 -7.64
N PHE A 93 -4.00 -7.51 -7.11
CA PHE A 93 -5.26 -8.13 -6.64
C PHE A 93 -5.33 -8.32 -5.12
N ALA A 94 -4.22 -8.21 -4.37
CA ALA A 94 -4.23 -8.52 -2.94
C ALA A 94 -5.24 -7.64 -2.17
N ARG A 95 -5.33 -6.36 -2.50
CA ARG A 95 -6.26 -5.41 -1.89
C ARG A 95 -7.74 -5.74 -2.11
N ASP A 96 -8.06 -6.59 -3.08
CA ASP A 96 -9.42 -7.01 -3.44
C ASP A 96 -9.64 -8.52 -3.16
N SER A 97 -8.71 -9.17 -2.43
CA SER A 97 -8.76 -10.58 -2.06
C SER A 97 -9.09 -10.75 -0.58
N ASP A 98 -9.74 -11.87 -0.24
CA ASP A 98 -10.03 -12.23 1.15
C ASP A 98 -8.85 -12.98 1.76
N PHE A 99 -8.26 -12.42 2.80
CA PHE A 99 -7.20 -13.05 3.58
C PHE A 99 -7.79 -13.90 4.70
N ILE A 100 -7.00 -14.87 5.15
CA ILE A 100 -7.32 -15.66 6.34
C ILE A 100 -6.53 -15.09 7.51
N CYS A 101 -7.21 -14.67 8.58
CA CYS A 101 -6.54 -14.33 9.83
C CYS A 101 -5.98 -15.62 10.44
N THR A 102 -4.67 -15.69 10.60
CA THR A 102 -3.94 -16.90 11.05
C THR A 102 -3.49 -16.81 12.49
N ASP A 103 -3.29 -15.58 12.99
CA ASP A 103 -2.89 -15.36 14.38
C ASP A 103 -3.45 -14.04 14.91
N ILE A 104 -3.82 -14.03 16.19
CA ILE A 104 -4.31 -12.86 16.91
C ILE A 104 -3.85 -12.92 18.36
N THR A 105 -3.21 -11.86 18.81
CA THR A 105 -2.87 -11.61 20.20
C THR A 105 -3.45 -10.25 20.63
N ASP A 106 -3.18 -9.80 21.84
CA ASP A 106 -3.63 -8.47 22.31
C ASP A 106 -3.03 -7.33 21.47
N THR A 107 -1.81 -7.54 20.93
CA THR A 107 -1.03 -6.50 20.23
C THR A 107 -0.56 -6.88 18.84
N SER A 108 -0.96 -8.04 18.31
CA SER A 108 -0.54 -8.49 16.96
C SER A 108 -1.66 -9.20 16.21
N LEU A 109 -1.75 -8.95 14.91
CA LEU A 109 -2.65 -9.60 13.95
C LEU A 109 -1.86 -10.10 12.75
N SER A 110 -2.08 -11.34 12.31
CA SER A 110 -1.48 -11.88 11.09
C SER A 110 -2.55 -12.40 10.13
N PHE A 111 -2.35 -12.11 8.85
CA PHE A 111 -3.25 -12.49 7.75
C PHE A 111 -2.46 -13.14 6.64
N VAL A 112 -3.02 -14.16 5.99
CA VAL A 112 -2.38 -14.88 4.88
C VAL A 112 -3.30 -14.95 3.67
N LEU A 113 -2.75 -14.58 2.51
CA LEU A 113 -3.29 -14.84 1.18
C LEU A 113 -2.39 -15.87 0.48
N LYS A 114 -2.97 -16.92 -0.09
CA LYS A 114 -2.24 -17.88 -0.95
C LYS A 114 -2.75 -17.76 -2.37
N SER A 115 -1.90 -18.14 -3.31
CA SER A 115 -2.30 -18.30 -4.72
C SER A 115 -3.52 -19.21 -4.84
N SER A 116 -4.39 -18.91 -5.78
CA SER A 116 -5.58 -19.67 -6.16
C SER A 116 -5.62 -19.88 -7.67
N GLU A 117 -6.58 -20.68 -8.16
CA GLU A 117 -6.77 -20.83 -9.61
C GLU A 117 -7.01 -19.48 -10.29
N GLU A 118 -7.77 -18.57 -9.65
CA GLU A 118 -8.04 -17.23 -10.18
C GLU A 118 -6.76 -16.38 -10.26
N THR A 119 -5.95 -16.38 -9.20
CA THR A 119 -4.70 -15.60 -9.21
C THR A 119 -3.68 -16.14 -10.18
N LEU A 120 -3.58 -17.48 -10.35
CA LEU A 120 -2.65 -18.12 -11.28
C LEU A 120 -2.97 -17.78 -12.75
N ASN A 121 -4.21 -17.43 -13.09
CA ASN A 121 -4.59 -17.00 -14.44
C ASN A 121 -4.02 -15.62 -14.82
N VAL A 122 -3.78 -14.75 -13.84
CA VAL A 122 -3.29 -13.37 -14.04
C VAL A 122 -1.87 -13.19 -13.52
N TYR A 123 -1.41 -14.00 -12.60
CA TYR A 123 -0.08 -13.98 -12.01
C TYR A 123 0.39 -15.43 -11.79
N PRO A 124 1.16 -16.01 -12.74
CA PRO A 124 1.40 -17.44 -12.84
C PRO A 124 2.48 -17.95 -11.88
N PHE A 125 2.36 -17.61 -10.60
CA PHE A 125 3.26 -18.07 -9.54
C PHE A 125 2.47 -18.56 -8.34
N ALA A 126 2.85 -19.71 -7.81
CA ALA A 126 2.37 -20.19 -6.52
C ALA A 126 3.07 -19.40 -5.40
N PHE A 127 2.32 -18.69 -4.57
CA PHE A 127 2.87 -17.84 -3.50
C PHE A 127 2.07 -17.97 -2.21
N ALA A 128 2.68 -17.50 -1.12
CA ALA A 128 1.99 -17.08 0.09
C ALA A 128 2.42 -15.66 0.44
N LEU A 129 1.46 -14.76 0.66
CA LEU A 129 1.66 -13.43 1.22
C LEU A 129 1.10 -13.40 2.63
N LYS A 130 1.96 -13.14 3.62
CA LYS A 130 1.55 -12.89 5.00
C LYS A 130 1.75 -11.43 5.35
N ILE A 131 0.79 -10.84 6.04
CA ILE A 131 0.83 -9.47 6.55
C ILE A 131 0.63 -9.53 8.06
N THR A 132 1.58 -8.95 8.80
CA THR A 132 1.51 -8.88 10.26
C THR A 132 1.52 -7.42 10.71
N TYR A 133 0.54 -7.07 11.53
CA TYR A 133 0.42 -5.79 12.22
C TYR A 133 0.78 -5.98 13.68
N THR A 134 1.70 -5.17 14.22
CA THR A 134 2.13 -5.26 15.61
C THR A 134 2.17 -3.89 16.26
N LEU A 135 1.50 -3.76 17.42
CA LEU A 135 1.49 -2.55 18.23
C LEU A 135 2.58 -2.59 19.29
N LYS A 136 3.38 -1.54 19.38
CA LYS A 136 4.38 -1.33 20.42
C LYS A 136 4.39 0.14 20.84
N GLU A 137 3.84 0.42 22.03
CA GLU A 137 3.68 1.81 22.50
C GLU A 137 2.89 2.64 21.47
N HIS A 138 3.49 3.70 20.93
CA HIS A 138 2.92 4.59 19.91
C HIS A 138 3.21 4.14 18.48
N ASP A 139 3.84 2.98 18.29
CA ASP A 139 4.27 2.44 17.01
C ASP A 139 3.32 1.34 16.52
N LEU A 140 3.06 1.36 15.22
CA LEU A 140 2.47 0.28 14.46
C LEU A 140 3.48 -0.23 13.44
N ASP A 141 4.00 -1.43 13.65
CA ASP A 141 4.82 -2.14 12.67
C ASP A 141 3.92 -2.91 11.69
N VAL A 142 4.17 -2.77 10.40
CA VAL A 142 3.53 -3.52 9.31
C VAL A 142 4.61 -4.33 8.61
N CYS A 143 4.53 -5.65 8.73
CA CYS A 143 5.49 -6.59 8.13
C CYS A 143 4.84 -7.40 7.02
N TRP A 144 5.52 -7.50 5.89
CA TRP A 144 5.18 -8.37 4.77
C TRP A 144 6.16 -9.53 4.67
N GLU A 145 5.61 -10.73 4.55
CA GLU A 145 6.36 -11.96 4.27
C GLU A 145 5.79 -12.55 2.98
N VAL A 146 6.64 -12.69 1.95
CA VAL A 146 6.25 -13.30 0.66
C VAL A 146 7.09 -14.53 0.45
N VAL A 147 6.45 -15.68 0.27
CA VAL A 147 7.12 -16.96 0.02
C VAL A 147 6.84 -17.40 -1.41
N ASN A 148 7.87 -17.74 -2.15
CA ASN A 148 7.75 -18.40 -3.43
C ASN A 148 7.53 -19.90 -3.24
N ASN A 149 6.30 -20.38 -3.44
CA ASN A 149 5.93 -21.80 -3.38
C ASN A 149 5.91 -22.45 -4.78
N ASP A 150 6.43 -21.75 -5.79
CA ASP A 150 6.52 -22.25 -7.16
C ASP A 150 7.86 -22.90 -7.44
N SER A 151 7.93 -23.70 -8.50
CA SER A 151 9.18 -24.26 -9.03
C SER A 151 9.98 -23.26 -9.88
N GLU A 152 9.38 -22.14 -10.25
CA GLU A 152 9.97 -21.08 -11.08
C GLU A 152 10.35 -19.87 -10.26
N THR A 153 11.29 -19.06 -10.76
CA THR A 153 11.66 -17.77 -10.15
C THR A 153 10.48 -16.78 -10.23
N MET A 154 10.05 -16.27 -9.10
CA MET A 154 8.94 -15.33 -8.95
C MET A 154 9.43 -13.88 -8.96
N TYR A 155 8.65 -12.99 -9.58
CA TYR A 155 8.92 -11.56 -9.70
C TYR A 155 7.71 -10.77 -9.22
N PHE A 156 7.90 -9.76 -8.34
CA PHE A 156 6.81 -8.93 -7.83
C PHE A 156 7.31 -7.56 -7.37
N THR A 157 6.39 -6.63 -7.21
CA THR A 157 6.57 -5.43 -6.38
C THR A 157 5.49 -5.41 -5.31
N ILE A 158 5.80 -4.84 -4.14
CA ILE A 158 4.86 -4.75 -3.02
C ILE A 158 4.94 -3.36 -2.39
N GLY A 159 3.81 -2.84 -1.91
CA GLY A 159 3.75 -1.54 -1.26
C GLY A 159 2.60 -1.40 -0.28
N GLY A 160 2.75 -0.43 0.62
CA GLY A 160 1.67 0.10 1.45
C GLY A 160 1.14 1.40 0.88
N HIS A 161 -0.15 1.66 1.11
CA HIS A 161 -0.81 2.88 0.65
C HIS A 161 -1.67 3.50 1.76
N PRO A 162 -1.11 3.69 2.99
CA PRO A 162 -1.86 4.26 4.09
C PRO A 162 -2.19 5.73 3.83
N ALA A 163 -3.48 6.08 3.95
CA ALA A 163 -3.96 7.45 3.88
C ALA A 163 -4.19 8.00 5.29
N PHE A 164 -3.55 9.09 5.62
CA PHE A 164 -3.64 9.74 6.92
C PHE A 164 -4.56 10.96 6.84
N ARG A 165 -5.43 11.14 7.82
CA ARG A 165 -6.31 12.31 7.91
C ARG A 165 -5.49 13.58 8.03
N VAL A 166 -5.71 14.52 7.12
CA VAL A 166 -5.13 15.85 7.10
C VAL A 166 -6.12 16.81 6.45
N PRO A 167 -6.74 17.75 7.18
CA PRO A 167 -6.50 18.07 8.60
C PRO A 167 -7.15 17.09 9.59
N VAL A 168 -6.67 17.07 10.82
CA VAL A 168 -7.28 16.35 11.95
C VAL A 168 -7.94 17.26 12.98
N ARG A 169 -7.65 18.55 12.96
CA ARG A 169 -8.26 19.57 13.85
C ARG A 169 -9.30 20.36 13.10
N GLU A 170 -10.39 20.71 13.77
CA GLU A 170 -11.46 21.52 13.20
C GLU A 170 -10.97 22.94 12.86
N GLY A 171 -11.39 23.45 11.68
CA GLY A 171 -11.02 24.78 11.19
C GLY A 171 -9.67 24.87 10.49
N GLU A 172 -8.87 23.81 10.48
CA GLU A 172 -7.63 23.72 9.72
C GLU A 172 -7.88 23.20 8.29
N SER A 173 -6.93 23.43 7.38
CA SER A 173 -6.90 22.92 6.03
C SER A 173 -5.69 22.01 5.79
N GLN A 174 -5.70 21.19 4.76
CA GLN A 174 -4.56 20.33 4.41
C GLN A 174 -3.27 21.15 4.19
N SER A 175 -3.39 22.35 3.61
CA SER A 175 -2.25 23.23 3.32
C SER A 175 -1.62 23.90 4.55
N ASP A 176 -2.26 23.83 5.72
CA ASP A 176 -1.67 24.30 6.97
C ASP A 176 -0.65 23.30 7.53
N TYR A 177 -0.72 22.04 7.09
CA TYR A 177 0.19 20.97 7.48
C TYR A 177 1.44 20.96 6.60
N ARG A 178 2.51 20.32 7.11
CA ARG A 178 3.79 20.21 6.40
C ARG A 178 4.21 18.73 6.29
N LEU A 179 4.81 18.37 5.17
CA LEU A 179 5.59 17.14 5.05
C LEU A 179 6.99 17.39 5.63
N ALA A 180 7.54 16.37 6.30
CA ALA A 180 8.87 16.42 6.89
C ALA A 180 9.72 15.23 6.42
N PHE A 181 10.99 15.51 6.08
CA PHE A 181 11.97 14.54 5.60
C PHE A 181 13.29 14.81 6.32
N GLU A 182 13.66 13.93 7.22
CA GLU A 182 14.79 14.12 8.12
C GLU A 182 16.12 14.20 7.36
N GLY A 183 16.87 15.29 7.58
CA GLY A 183 18.22 15.47 7.04
C GLY A 183 18.32 15.75 5.54
N LEU A 184 17.21 16.10 4.89
CA LEU A 184 17.16 16.40 3.47
C LEU A 184 16.88 17.88 3.20
N ASP A 185 17.52 18.43 2.17
CA ASP A 185 17.30 19.81 1.70
C ASP A 185 16.55 19.82 0.36
N VAL A 186 16.60 18.71 -0.37
CA VAL A 186 16.00 18.55 -1.69
C VAL A 186 15.65 17.10 -1.95
N LEU A 187 14.53 16.88 -2.65
CA LEU A 187 14.11 15.58 -3.15
C LEU A 187 13.90 15.66 -4.67
N THR A 188 14.19 14.58 -5.37
CA THR A 188 13.87 14.42 -6.78
C THR A 188 12.71 13.46 -6.94
N TYR A 189 11.67 13.87 -7.65
CA TYR A 189 10.50 13.04 -7.89
C TYR A 189 10.15 12.92 -9.37
N LEU A 190 9.42 11.88 -9.71
CA LEU A 190 8.88 11.60 -11.03
C LEU A 190 7.37 11.76 -10.99
N LEU A 191 6.78 12.09 -12.13
CA LEU A 191 5.33 12.16 -12.31
C LEU A 191 4.82 10.94 -13.06
N ILE A 192 3.53 10.68 -12.89
CA ILE A 192 2.81 9.63 -13.60
C ILE A 192 2.18 10.23 -14.86
N ASP A 193 2.35 9.57 -16.00
CA ASP A 193 1.47 9.79 -17.15
C ASP A 193 0.08 9.25 -16.78
N THR A 194 -0.84 10.15 -16.49
CA THR A 194 -2.19 9.82 -16.04
C THR A 194 -3.01 9.03 -17.08
N SER A 195 -2.62 9.09 -18.36
CA SER A 195 -3.27 8.32 -19.42
C SER A 195 -2.85 6.85 -19.44
N ALA A 196 -1.61 6.55 -19.10
CA ALA A 196 -1.04 5.21 -19.04
C ALA A 196 -0.95 4.66 -17.60
N GLY A 197 -0.90 5.53 -16.59
CA GLY A 197 -0.69 5.18 -15.19
C GLY A 197 0.72 4.67 -14.89
N THR A 198 1.71 5.09 -15.71
CA THR A 198 3.11 4.70 -15.64
C THR A 198 4.01 5.92 -15.46
N VAL A 199 5.23 5.73 -14.96
CA VAL A 199 6.14 6.83 -14.62
C VAL A 199 6.84 7.40 -15.87
N ILE A 200 6.93 8.73 -15.92
CA ILE A 200 7.75 9.47 -16.89
C ILE A 200 9.17 9.58 -16.31
N ALA A 201 9.99 8.54 -16.55
CA ALA A 201 11.28 8.37 -15.86
C ALA A 201 12.39 9.33 -16.34
N ASP A 202 12.26 9.89 -17.53
CA ASP A 202 13.22 10.81 -18.17
C ASP A 202 12.96 12.30 -17.87
N GLU A 203 11.90 12.61 -17.12
CA GLU A 203 11.54 13.98 -16.75
C GLU A 203 11.52 14.16 -15.20
N PRO A 204 12.67 14.17 -14.52
CA PRO A 204 12.71 14.34 -13.07
C PRO A 204 12.38 15.79 -12.67
N HIS A 205 11.65 15.90 -11.56
CA HIS A 205 11.28 17.17 -10.93
C HIS A 205 11.97 17.31 -9.57
N THR A 206 12.03 18.54 -9.07
CA THR A 206 12.68 18.85 -7.79
C THR A 206 11.66 19.38 -6.79
N LEU A 207 11.69 18.84 -5.58
CA LEU A 207 10.98 19.35 -4.40
C LEU A 207 12.02 19.93 -3.44
N SER A 208 12.06 21.25 -3.33
CA SER A 208 12.93 21.95 -2.39
C SER A 208 12.33 21.92 -0.99
N LEU A 209 13.17 21.69 0.00
CA LEU A 209 12.78 21.61 1.42
C LEU A 209 13.39 22.79 2.19
N GLU A 210 12.66 23.30 3.13
CA GLU A 210 13.14 24.30 4.10
C GLU A 210 13.30 23.60 5.46
N ASN A 211 14.55 23.47 5.90
CA ASN A 211 14.88 22.71 7.13
C ASN A 211 14.25 21.29 7.13
N GLY A 212 14.35 20.58 6.02
CA GLY A 212 13.80 19.25 5.87
C GLY A 212 12.28 19.17 5.72
N THR A 213 11.58 20.30 5.51
CA THR A 213 10.12 20.32 5.42
C THR A 213 9.61 21.07 4.19
N CYS A 214 8.39 20.73 3.74
CA CYS A 214 7.63 21.53 2.76
C CYS A 214 6.15 21.58 3.13
N SER A 215 5.45 22.64 2.69
CA SER A 215 4.01 22.74 2.83
C SER A 215 3.31 21.77 1.87
N ILE A 216 2.15 21.24 2.27
CA ILE A 216 1.28 20.47 1.37
C ILE A 216 0.54 21.51 0.51
N ALA A 217 1.14 21.83 -0.65
CA ALA A 217 0.60 22.87 -1.53
C ALA A 217 -0.75 22.43 -2.14
N PRO A 218 -1.71 23.35 -2.34
CA PRO A 218 -3.05 23.02 -2.86
C PRO A 218 -3.06 22.27 -4.20
N HIS A 219 -2.03 22.46 -5.03
CA HIS A 219 -1.90 21.87 -6.36
C HIS A 219 -0.81 20.78 -6.44
N MET A 220 -0.32 20.32 -5.29
CA MET A 220 0.79 19.35 -5.23
C MET A 220 0.46 18.04 -5.95
N PHE A 221 -0.81 17.62 -5.93
CA PHE A 221 -1.28 16.33 -6.46
C PHE A 221 -2.15 16.46 -7.73
N ASP A 222 -2.16 17.61 -8.39
CA ASP A 222 -2.96 17.81 -9.61
C ASP A 222 -2.52 16.90 -10.78
N LYS A 223 -1.29 16.40 -10.71
CA LYS A 223 -0.69 15.46 -11.69
C LYS A 223 -0.47 14.06 -11.11
N ASP A 224 -1.35 13.63 -10.18
CA ASP A 224 -1.24 12.34 -9.50
C ASP A 224 -0.12 12.31 -8.43
N ALA A 225 0.39 11.13 -8.11
CA ALA A 225 1.38 10.92 -7.07
C ALA A 225 2.76 11.51 -7.42
N LEU A 226 3.46 11.97 -6.39
CA LEU A 226 4.90 12.22 -6.46
C LEU A 226 5.62 10.90 -6.19
N VAL A 227 6.37 10.42 -7.17
CA VAL A 227 7.08 9.13 -7.11
C VAL A 227 8.57 9.38 -6.86
N PHE A 228 9.09 8.85 -5.77
CA PHE A 228 10.49 9.00 -5.37
C PHE A 228 11.23 7.69 -5.56
N ASP A 229 12.33 7.73 -6.30
CA ASP A 229 13.22 6.60 -6.57
C ASP A 229 14.51 6.68 -5.74
N ASN A 230 15.34 5.64 -5.84
CA ASN A 230 16.70 5.57 -5.30
C ASN A 230 16.80 5.63 -3.76
N GLY A 231 15.74 5.25 -3.05
CA GLY A 231 15.74 5.16 -1.60
C GLY A 231 15.98 6.51 -0.91
N GLN A 232 15.58 7.62 -1.54
CA GLN A 232 15.78 8.98 -1.01
C GLN A 232 15.04 9.18 0.31
N ILE A 233 13.85 8.57 0.47
CA ILE A 233 12.99 8.73 1.64
C ILE A 233 13.06 7.45 2.47
N GLN A 234 13.74 7.51 3.61
CA GLN A 234 13.78 6.43 4.60
C GLN A 234 12.82 6.73 5.77
N LYS A 235 12.44 8.00 5.91
CA LYS A 235 11.53 8.48 6.95
C LYS A 235 10.80 9.72 6.43
N ALA A 236 9.47 9.68 6.47
CA ALA A 236 8.60 10.79 6.12
C ALA A 236 7.65 11.08 7.27
N GLY A 237 7.42 12.35 7.56
CA GLY A 237 6.51 12.79 8.62
C GLY A 237 5.46 13.76 8.11
N ILE A 238 4.40 13.91 8.90
CA ILE A 238 3.43 14.99 8.78
C ILE A 238 3.51 15.81 10.07
N LEU A 239 3.63 17.12 9.94
CA LEU A 239 3.66 18.07 11.04
C LEU A 239 2.35 18.84 11.11
N PHE A 240 1.92 19.15 12.32
CA PHE A 240 0.87 20.12 12.58
C PHE A 240 1.25 21.54 12.11
N PRO A 241 0.28 22.46 11.99
CA PRO A 241 0.54 23.84 11.62
C PRO A 241 1.53 24.56 12.56
N ASP A 242 1.59 24.17 13.83
CA ASP A 242 2.53 24.69 14.83
C ASP A 242 3.95 24.10 14.74
N GLY A 243 4.19 23.18 13.79
CA GLY A 243 5.47 22.50 13.56
C GLY A 243 5.71 21.29 14.46
N THR A 244 4.78 20.94 15.35
CA THR A 244 4.91 19.74 16.18
C THR A 244 4.63 18.47 15.34
N PRO A 245 5.29 17.32 15.62
CA PRO A 245 5.03 16.09 14.90
C PRO A 245 3.59 15.59 15.10
N TYR A 246 2.94 15.19 14.01
CA TYR A 246 1.66 14.48 14.01
C TYR A 246 1.86 12.99 13.90
N LEU A 247 2.53 12.55 12.85
CA LEU A 247 2.93 11.17 12.65
C LEU A 247 4.22 11.08 11.84
N THR A 248 4.86 9.92 11.93
CA THR A 248 6.05 9.57 11.13
C THR A 248 5.89 8.18 10.55
N LEU A 249 6.26 7.99 9.29
CA LEU A 249 6.40 6.70 8.64
C LEU A 249 7.88 6.44 8.37
N THR A 250 8.42 5.35 8.91
CA THR A 250 9.79 4.88 8.71
C THR A 250 9.79 3.67 7.78
N SER A 251 10.59 3.71 6.71
CA SER A 251 10.68 2.70 5.66
C SER A 251 12.14 2.48 5.23
N GLU A 252 12.98 2.07 6.16
CA GLU A 252 14.41 1.86 5.92
C GLU A 252 14.67 0.80 4.86
N GLY A 253 15.54 1.15 3.88
CA GLY A 253 15.93 0.26 2.78
C GLY A 253 14.80 0.01 1.75
N PHE A 254 13.79 0.87 1.70
CA PHE A 254 12.82 0.88 0.61
C PHE A 254 13.38 1.70 -0.57
N PRO A 255 13.41 1.14 -1.79
CA PRO A 255 13.96 1.84 -2.96
C PRO A 255 13.04 2.95 -3.49
N ASN A 256 11.74 2.86 -3.22
CA ASN A 256 10.74 3.76 -3.77
C ASN A 256 9.78 4.25 -2.69
N PHE A 257 9.23 5.44 -2.90
CA PHE A 257 8.24 6.05 -2.03
C PHE A 257 7.23 6.85 -2.85
N GLY A 258 5.96 6.80 -2.46
CA GLY A 258 4.90 7.59 -3.06
C GLY A 258 4.32 8.60 -2.06
N ILE A 259 3.96 9.79 -2.53
CA ILE A 259 3.15 10.73 -1.76
C ILE A 259 1.98 11.14 -2.64
N TRP A 260 0.77 11.00 -2.12
CA TRP A 260 -0.42 11.22 -2.91
C TRP A 260 -1.61 11.72 -2.07
N SER A 261 -2.49 12.43 -2.73
CA SER A 261 -3.84 12.74 -2.26
C SER A 261 -4.76 12.97 -3.47
N VAL A 262 -6.06 12.83 -3.27
CA VAL A 262 -7.03 13.40 -4.20
C VAL A 262 -7.05 14.91 -3.98
N PRO A 263 -6.98 15.76 -5.04
CA PRO A 263 -7.06 17.21 -4.88
C PRO A 263 -8.28 17.64 -4.06
N GLY A 264 -8.03 18.39 -2.98
CA GLY A 264 -9.06 18.86 -2.06
C GLY A 264 -9.61 17.84 -1.07
N ALA A 265 -9.10 16.62 -1.05
CA ALA A 265 -9.48 15.61 -0.06
C ALA A 265 -8.77 15.85 1.28
N PRO A 266 -9.41 15.52 2.42
CA PRO A 266 -8.84 15.73 3.74
C PRO A 266 -7.93 14.57 4.18
N PHE A 267 -6.99 14.15 3.34
CA PHE A 267 -6.01 13.12 3.66
C PHE A 267 -4.72 13.31 2.84
N VAL A 268 -3.64 12.65 3.27
CA VAL A 268 -2.39 12.48 2.52
C VAL A 268 -1.92 11.04 2.68
N CYS A 269 -1.53 10.40 1.59
CA CYS A 269 -0.89 9.08 1.59
C CYS A 269 0.62 9.24 1.71
N LEU A 270 1.24 8.45 2.58
CA LEU A 270 2.68 8.21 2.65
C LEU A 270 2.93 6.74 2.33
N GLU A 271 3.54 6.45 1.20
CA GLU A 271 3.48 5.14 0.58
C GLU A 271 4.87 4.50 0.44
N PRO A 272 5.27 3.60 1.34
CA PRO A 272 6.53 2.86 1.22
C PRO A 272 6.39 1.73 0.20
N TRP A 273 7.30 1.67 -0.79
CA TRP A 273 7.24 0.68 -1.86
C TRP A 273 8.56 -0.08 -2.06
N MET A 274 8.45 -1.40 -2.23
CA MET A 274 9.49 -2.30 -2.72
C MET A 274 9.26 -2.57 -4.21
N GLY A 275 9.74 -1.63 -5.03
CA GLY A 275 9.44 -1.51 -6.45
C GLY A 275 8.20 -0.64 -6.73
N ARG A 276 8.09 -0.11 -7.96
CA ARG A 276 7.04 0.84 -8.36
C ARG A 276 6.34 0.40 -9.66
N CYS A 277 5.42 1.23 -10.19
CA CYS A 277 4.82 1.06 -11.51
C CYS A 277 5.90 1.05 -12.63
N ASP A 278 5.51 0.61 -13.83
CA ASP A 278 6.41 0.62 -14.98
C ASP A 278 6.78 2.04 -15.41
N ASP A 279 7.90 2.16 -16.12
CA ASP A 279 8.20 3.34 -16.90
C ASP A 279 7.29 3.42 -18.13
N CYS A 280 7.03 4.62 -18.61
CA CYS A 280 6.31 4.82 -19.87
C CYS A 280 7.03 4.07 -20.99
N GLY A 281 6.29 3.22 -21.74
CA GLY A 281 6.84 2.43 -22.82
C GLY A 281 7.59 1.16 -22.42
N PHE A 282 7.53 0.73 -21.15
CA PHE A 282 8.17 -0.51 -20.72
C PHE A 282 7.46 -1.74 -21.34
N GLU A 283 8.12 -2.39 -22.30
CA GLU A 283 7.63 -3.59 -22.99
C GLU A 283 8.56 -4.80 -22.81
N LYS A 284 9.53 -4.70 -21.91
CA LYS A 284 10.48 -5.77 -21.61
C LYS A 284 9.87 -6.84 -20.69
N PRO A 285 10.53 -8.00 -20.55
CA PRO A 285 10.16 -9.00 -19.55
C PRO A 285 10.11 -8.42 -18.13
N LEU A 286 9.20 -8.95 -17.29
CA LEU A 286 9.03 -8.53 -15.90
C LEU A 286 10.34 -8.58 -15.10
N SER A 287 11.21 -9.54 -15.41
CA SER A 287 12.55 -9.67 -14.79
C SER A 287 13.50 -8.49 -15.04
N GLU A 288 13.21 -7.64 -16.02
CA GLU A 288 14.01 -6.46 -16.35
C GLU A 288 13.42 -5.15 -15.79
N LYS A 289 12.30 -5.23 -15.09
CA LYS A 289 11.67 -4.08 -14.45
C LYS A 289 12.57 -3.51 -13.35
N ALA A 290 12.68 -2.18 -13.30
CA ALA A 290 13.43 -1.50 -12.24
C ALA A 290 12.90 -1.83 -10.84
N ASN A 291 13.80 -2.14 -9.90
CA ASN A 291 13.48 -2.46 -8.51
C ASN A 291 12.51 -3.64 -8.34
N ILE A 292 12.46 -4.57 -9.30
CA ILE A 292 11.66 -5.79 -9.15
C ILE A 292 12.25 -6.68 -8.07
N ASN A 293 11.40 -7.21 -7.18
CA ASN A 293 11.81 -8.23 -6.23
C ASN A 293 11.85 -9.59 -6.94
N VAL A 294 12.86 -10.38 -6.62
CA VAL A 294 13.13 -11.70 -7.23
C VAL A 294 13.24 -12.73 -6.13
N LEU A 295 12.44 -13.79 -6.19
CA LEU A 295 12.51 -14.93 -5.30
C LEU A 295 12.68 -16.21 -6.10
N LYS A 296 13.74 -16.97 -5.84
CA LYS A 296 13.89 -18.33 -6.34
C LYS A 296 12.89 -19.26 -5.64
N PRO A 297 12.71 -20.50 -6.16
CA PRO A 297 11.92 -21.51 -5.45
C PRO A 297 12.30 -21.62 -3.98
N ASP A 298 11.29 -21.69 -3.11
CA ASP A 298 11.42 -21.82 -1.64
C ASP A 298 12.11 -20.62 -0.93
N GLU A 299 12.44 -19.54 -1.65
CA GLU A 299 12.95 -18.31 -1.02
C GLU A 299 11.82 -17.49 -0.41
N GLU A 300 12.18 -16.71 0.61
CA GLU A 300 11.30 -15.81 1.34
C GLU A 300 11.80 -14.36 1.25
N PHE A 301 10.87 -13.44 1.11
CA PHE A 301 11.09 -11.99 1.22
C PHE A 301 10.41 -11.49 2.48
N ILE A 302 11.15 -10.76 3.31
CA ILE A 302 10.62 -10.12 4.53
C ILE A 302 10.95 -8.63 4.49
N LYS A 303 9.94 -7.78 4.66
CA LYS A 303 10.12 -6.33 4.72
C LYS A 303 9.06 -5.69 5.61
N SER A 304 9.47 -4.69 6.39
CA SER A 304 8.55 -3.95 7.27
C SER A 304 8.74 -2.45 7.14
N TYR A 305 7.67 -1.72 7.44
CA TYR A 305 7.68 -0.29 7.72
C TYR A 305 6.95 -0.02 9.03
N GLN A 306 7.19 1.14 9.62
CA GLN A 306 6.62 1.54 10.90
C GLN A 306 5.88 2.86 10.78
N ILE A 307 4.74 2.96 11.45
CA ILE A 307 3.98 4.21 11.64
C ILE A 307 4.07 4.58 13.13
N THR A 308 4.64 5.73 13.43
CA THR A 308 4.71 6.29 14.79
C THR A 308 3.70 7.44 14.92
N VAL A 309 2.81 7.40 15.90
CA VAL A 309 1.84 8.46 16.22
C VAL A 309 2.39 9.31 17.36
N HIS A 310 2.38 10.66 17.21
CA HIS A 310 2.94 11.61 18.18
C HIS A 310 1.88 12.37 18.96
#